data_167fe2caf603553390b14730c5bac10f
#
_entry.id   167fe2caf603553390b14730c5bac10f
#
_cell.length_a   1.000
_cell.length_b   1.000
_cell.length_c   1.000
_cell.angle_alpha   90.00
_cell.angle_beta   90.00
_cell.angle_gamma   90.00
#
_symmetry.space_group_name_H-M   'P 1'
#
loop_
_entity.id
_entity.type
_entity.pdbx_description
1 polymer ?
#
loop_
_entity_poly.entity_id
_entity_poly.type
_entity_poly.pdbx_seq_one_letter_code
_entity_poly.pdbx_strand_id
1 'polypeptide(L)'
;MNKRKKQVMDKAHELFIEKGFQQTSIQDILTASNISKGTFYNYFSSKNELLISIFKNIYTELEWQRKQLLMGQDETDSTLFIKQIEMLIRTNNQYKIISLFEEILFTKDEELKNYIKNRRIHELSWIYNRLVDVCGAQNKTYLLDCSIMLMGMIHSSIFVHSLIYQDHANIHQIVQYCVNRVLDMVKHLSKSNEVLIKPDTLYNWIALQSMNDDDVGKKEILCMLYAFKADLKKVKELLSSQEKIEQLLTFIEEEVEIKYPRYFLMESTLMSLMQEVKETPYAKTVQKLSDSIKKVYSKRNQ
;
A
#
# COMPACT_ATOMS: atom_id res chain seq x y z
N MET A 1 -5.73 -0.02 -21.62
CA MET A 1 -4.29 -0.21 -22.00
C MET A 1 -4.21 -0.57 -23.48
N ASN A 2 -3.21 -0.03 -24.23
CA ASN A 2 -2.99 -0.38 -25.66
C ASN A 2 -2.64 -1.87 -25.79
N LYS A 3 -3.35 -2.61 -26.68
CA LYS A 3 -3.18 -4.06 -26.90
C LYS A 3 -1.73 -4.44 -27.21
N ARG A 4 -1.02 -3.61 -27.98
CA ARG A 4 0.39 -3.85 -28.36
C ARG A 4 1.34 -3.65 -27.17
N LYS A 5 1.09 -2.63 -26.32
CA LYS A 5 1.87 -2.44 -25.09
C LYS A 5 1.70 -3.63 -24.14
N LYS A 6 0.48 -4.17 -24.02
CA LYS A 6 0.21 -5.37 -23.21
C LYS A 6 0.98 -6.59 -23.75
N GLN A 7 0.97 -6.81 -25.05
CA GLN A 7 1.71 -7.91 -25.66
C GLN A 7 3.22 -7.84 -25.36
N VAL A 8 3.82 -6.64 -25.37
CA VAL A 8 5.24 -6.46 -25.00
C VAL A 8 5.46 -6.82 -23.54
N MET A 9 4.58 -6.41 -22.64
CA MET A 9 4.66 -6.75 -21.22
C MET A 9 4.57 -8.25 -20.98
N ASP A 10 3.63 -8.93 -21.65
CA ASP A 10 3.43 -10.38 -21.51
C ASP A 10 4.68 -11.14 -21.98
N LYS A 11 5.22 -10.79 -23.17
CA LYS A 11 6.44 -11.43 -23.72
C LYS A 11 7.69 -11.15 -22.88
N ALA A 12 7.83 -9.94 -22.38
CA ALA A 12 8.94 -9.62 -21.47
C ALA A 12 8.85 -10.39 -20.16
N HIS A 13 7.64 -10.53 -19.61
CA HIS A 13 7.42 -11.30 -18.39
C HIS A 13 7.78 -12.78 -18.58
N GLU A 14 7.37 -13.40 -19.69
CA GLU A 14 7.79 -14.76 -20.04
C GLU A 14 9.32 -14.89 -20.03
N LEU A 15 10.03 -13.97 -20.69
CA LEU A 15 11.49 -13.96 -20.73
C LEU A 15 12.13 -13.76 -19.34
N PHE A 16 11.55 -12.89 -18.50
CA PHE A 16 12.05 -12.67 -17.13
C PHE A 16 11.90 -13.92 -16.27
N ILE A 17 10.84 -14.71 -16.46
CA ILE A 17 10.66 -15.99 -15.76
C ILE A 17 11.64 -17.05 -16.29
N GLU A 18 11.83 -17.14 -17.61
CA GLU A 18 12.62 -18.21 -18.24
C GLU A 18 14.13 -18.00 -18.09
N LYS A 19 14.59 -16.77 -18.33
CA LYS A 19 16.03 -16.42 -18.36
C LYS A 19 16.49 -15.67 -17.12
N GLY A 20 15.56 -15.15 -16.29
CA GLY A 20 15.83 -14.18 -15.24
C GLY A 20 15.81 -12.73 -15.76
N PHE A 21 15.51 -11.81 -14.86
CA PHE A 21 15.44 -10.37 -15.19
C PHE A 21 16.82 -9.83 -15.63
N GLN A 22 17.89 -10.18 -14.89
CA GLN A 22 19.25 -9.70 -15.19
C GLN A 22 19.74 -10.16 -16.56
N GLN A 23 19.52 -11.43 -16.90
CA GLN A 23 20.02 -12.05 -18.14
C GLN A 23 19.20 -11.66 -19.38
N THR A 24 17.99 -11.14 -19.20
CA THR A 24 17.15 -10.71 -20.33
C THR A 24 17.57 -9.33 -20.80
N SER A 25 18.00 -9.23 -22.07
CA SER A 25 18.34 -7.97 -22.72
C SER A 25 17.12 -7.29 -23.34
N ILE A 26 17.19 -5.96 -23.58
CA ILE A 26 16.16 -5.26 -24.36
C ILE A 26 16.04 -5.86 -25.75
N GLN A 27 17.15 -6.31 -26.37
CA GLN A 27 17.13 -6.95 -27.68
C GLN A 27 16.32 -8.26 -27.69
N ASP A 28 16.42 -9.08 -26.65
CA ASP A 28 15.58 -10.29 -26.51
C ASP A 28 14.10 -9.91 -26.52
N ILE A 29 13.73 -8.86 -25.76
CA ILE A 29 12.35 -8.38 -25.67
C ILE A 29 11.86 -7.87 -27.03
N LEU A 30 12.66 -7.09 -27.75
CA LEU A 30 12.32 -6.60 -29.09
C LEU A 30 12.04 -7.74 -30.05
N THR A 31 12.89 -8.75 -30.04
CA THR A 31 12.77 -9.94 -30.88
C THR A 31 11.52 -10.74 -30.53
N ALA A 32 11.31 -11.07 -29.24
CA ALA A 32 10.16 -11.86 -28.79
C ALA A 32 8.82 -11.14 -29.00
N SER A 33 8.81 -9.82 -28.92
CA SER A 33 7.59 -9.00 -29.07
C SER A 33 7.35 -8.54 -30.51
N ASN A 34 8.31 -8.79 -31.44
CA ASN A 34 8.30 -8.31 -32.81
C ASN A 34 8.04 -6.80 -32.92
N ILE A 35 8.83 -5.99 -32.19
CA ILE A 35 8.76 -4.54 -32.20
C ILE A 35 10.13 -3.91 -32.47
N SER A 36 10.13 -2.67 -33.00
CA SER A 36 11.34 -1.89 -33.15
C SER A 36 11.81 -1.30 -31.83
N LYS A 37 13.11 -0.96 -31.76
CA LYS A 37 13.70 -0.24 -30.61
C LYS A 37 12.97 1.08 -30.32
N GLY A 38 12.60 1.84 -31.36
CA GLY A 38 11.82 3.08 -31.22
C GLY A 38 10.44 2.82 -30.60
N THR A 39 9.75 1.75 -31.02
CA THR A 39 8.45 1.36 -30.45
C THR A 39 8.56 1.01 -28.96
N PHE A 40 9.64 0.31 -28.57
CA PHE A 40 9.89 -0.01 -27.15
C PHE A 40 10.04 1.25 -26.33
N TYR A 41 10.91 2.18 -26.74
CA TYR A 41 11.17 3.41 -25.98
C TYR A 41 9.99 4.40 -25.98
N ASN A 42 9.04 4.27 -26.91
CA ASN A 42 7.76 4.98 -26.84
C ASN A 42 6.84 4.42 -25.74
N TYR A 43 7.02 3.18 -25.29
CA TYR A 43 6.21 2.54 -24.25
C TYR A 43 6.87 2.56 -22.88
N PHE A 44 8.20 2.39 -22.83
CA PHE A 44 8.98 2.22 -21.61
C PHE A 44 10.35 2.88 -21.77
N SER A 45 10.74 3.73 -20.82
CA SER A 45 12.04 4.41 -20.83
C SER A 45 13.21 3.45 -20.57
N SER A 46 12.92 2.32 -19.89
CA SER A 46 13.93 1.34 -19.49
C SER A 46 13.33 -0.07 -19.31
N LYS A 47 14.21 -1.08 -19.17
CA LYS A 47 13.83 -2.44 -18.78
C LYS A 47 13.21 -2.46 -17.37
N ASN A 48 13.69 -1.61 -16.48
CA ASN A 48 13.15 -1.45 -15.12
C ASN A 48 11.72 -0.91 -15.14
N GLU A 49 11.47 0.16 -15.91
CA GLU A 49 10.11 0.71 -16.05
C GLU A 49 9.15 -0.33 -16.63
N LEU A 50 9.61 -1.13 -17.61
CA LEU A 50 8.81 -2.24 -18.14
C LEU A 50 8.45 -3.25 -17.04
N LEU A 51 9.41 -3.69 -16.21
CA LEU A 51 9.15 -4.62 -15.11
C LEU A 51 8.20 -4.04 -14.07
N ILE A 52 8.40 -2.78 -13.67
CA ILE A 52 7.49 -2.06 -12.77
C ILE A 52 6.07 -1.98 -13.38
N SER A 53 5.97 -1.72 -14.69
CA SER A 53 4.68 -1.67 -15.39
C SER A 53 3.98 -3.04 -15.41
N ILE A 54 4.73 -4.14 -15.54
CA ILE A 54 4.22 -5.51 -15.45
C ILE A 54 3.64 -5.74 -14.05
N PHE A 55 4.39 -5.46 -13.00
CA PHE A 55 3.92 -5.62 -11.63
C PHE A 55 2.70 -4.74 -11.32
N LYS A 56 2.72 -3.47 -11.73
CA LYS A 56 1.56 -2.57 -11.56
C LYS A 56 0.31 -3.14 -12.21
N ASN A 57 0.42 -3.67 -13.43
CA ASN A 57 -0.73 -4.27 -14.12
C ASN A 57 -1.27 -5.50 -13.39
N ILE A 58 -0.41 -6.41 -12.93
CA ILE A 58 -0.79 -7.62 -12.18
C ILE A 58 -1.52 -7.24 -10.89
N TYR A 59 -0.95 -6.32 -10.11
CA TYR A 59 -1.56 -5.94 -8.83
C TYR A 59 -2.83 -5.10 -8.99
N THR A 60 -2.94 -4.26 -10.02
CA THR A 60 -4.19 -3.54 -10.33
C THR A 60 -5.32 -4.52 -10.63
N GLU A 61 -5.03 -5.58 -11.39
CA GLU A 61 -6.00 -6.64 -11.68
C GLU A 61 -6.40 -7.39 -10.40
N LEU A 62 -5.43 -7.76 -9.56
CA LEU A 62 -5.70 -8.41 -8.27
C LEU A 62 -6.55 -7.54 -7.34
N GLU A 63 -6.26 -6.24 -7.24
CA GLU A 63 -7.03 -5.30 -6.42
C GLU A 63 -8.46 -5.14 -6.93
N TRP A 64 -8.65 -5.11 -8.25
CA TRP A 64 -9.98 -5.09 -8.86
C TRP A 64 -10.76 -6.37 -8.52
N GLN A 65 -10.15 -7.55 -8.69
CA GLN A 65 -10.78 -8.83 -8.37
C GLN A 65 -11.16 -8.93 -6.89
N ARG A 66 -10.29 -8.50 -5.97
CA ARG A 66 -10.58 -8.44 -4.54
C ARG A 66 -11.78 -7.54 -4.21
N LYS A 67 -11.88 -6.38 -4.88
CA LYS A 67 -13.02 -5.47 -4.73
C LYS A 67 -14.31 -6.09 -5.26
N GLN A 68 -14.26 -6.75 -6.42
CA GLN A 68 -15.42 -7.45 -6.98
C GLN A 68 -15.93 -8.56 -6.04
N LEU A 69 -15.02 -9.29 -5.40
CA LEU A 69 -15.37 -10.34 -4.43
C LEU A 69 -16.13 -9.79 -3.21
N LEU A 70 -15.88 -8.56 -2.81
CA LEU A 70 -16.56 -7.90 -1.67
C LEU A 70 -17.85 -7.20 -2.06
N MET A 71 -18.09 -6.92 -3.34
CA MET A 71 -19.24 -6.13 -3.76
C MET A 71 -20.57 -6.78 -3.33
N GLY A 72 -21.33 -6.10 -2.49
CA GLY A 72 -22.60 -6.59 -1.95
C GLY A 72 -22.48 -7.70 -0.90
N GLN A 73 -21.29 -7.95 -0.38
CA GLN A 73 -21.02 -8.94 0.66
C GLN A 73 -20.74 -8.27 2.01
N ASP A 74 -20.81 -9.06 3.07
CA ASP A 74 -20.44 -8.63 4.43
C ASP A 74 -18.90 -8.55 4.55
N GLU A 75 -18.38 -7.35 4.73
CA GLU A 75 -16.95 -7.11 4.88
C GLU A 75 -16.35 -7.76 6.15
N THR A 76 -17.19 -8.10 7.13
CA THR A 76 -16.75 -8.78 8.37
C THR A 76 -16.56 -10.29 8.19
N ASP A 77 -16.98 -10.86 7.05
CA ASP A 77 -16.86 -12.28 6.77
C ASP A 77 -15.40 -12.70 6.57
N SER A 78 -14.85 -13.46 7.52
CA SER A 78 -13.50 -13.99 7.46
C SER A 78 -13.28 -14.97 6.31
N THR A 79 -14.33 -15.60 5.77
CA THR A 79 -14.20 -16.52 4.63
C THR A 79 -13.88 -15.77 3.35
N LEU A 80 -14.41 -14.56 3.18
CA LEU A 80 -14.06 -13.65 2.08
C LEU A 80 -12.61 -13.16 2.21
N PHE A 81 -12.18 -12.84 3.42
CA PHE A 81 -10.80 -12.46 3.68
C PHE A 81 -9.81 -13.58 3.33
N ILE A 82 -10.12 -14.82 3.71
CA ILE A 82 -9.33 -16.01 3.33
C ILE A 82 -9.22 -16.12 1.80
N LYS A 83 -10.34 -16.02 1.07
CA LYS A 83 -10.36 -16.06 -0.40
C LYS A 83 -9.51 -14.95 -1.01
N GLN A 84 -9.56 -13.73 -0.47
CA GLN A 84 -8.75 -12.60 -0.96
C GLN A 84 -7.24 -12.81 -0.75
N ILE A 85 -6.84 -13.44 0.37
CA ILE A 85 -5.43 -13.82 0.60
C ILE A 85 -5.01 -14.94 -0.36
N GLU A 86 -5.88 -15.93 -0.60
CA GLU A 86 -5.61 -16.99 -1.58
C GLU A 86 -5.38 -16.41 -2.98
N MET A 87 -6.20 -15.44 -3.39
CA MET A 87 -6.03 -14.75 -4.68
C MET A 87 -4.63 -14.12 -4.79
N LEU A 88 -4.15 -13.45 -3.71
CA LEU A 88 -2.79 -12.91 -3.68
C LEU A 88 -1.74 -13.99 -3.89
N ILE A 89 -1.83 -15.09 -3.13
CA ILE A 89 -0.82 -16.15 -3.18
C ILE A 89 -0.82 -16.84 -4.54
N ARG A 90 -2.01 -17.12 -5.09
CA ARG A 90 -2.15 -17.70 -6.43
C ARG A 90 -1.59 -16.77 -7.51
N THR A 91 -1.86 -15.46 -7.41
CA THR A 91 -1.28 -14.45 -8.31
C THR A 91 0.24 -14.43 -8.21
N ASN A 92 0.80 -14.38 -7.00
CA ASN A 92 2.24 -14.40 -6.79
C ASN A 92 2.90 -15.68 -7.38
N ASN A 93 2.27 -16.83 -7.22
CA ASN A 93 2.76 -18.10 -7.76
C ASN A 93 2.64 -18.16 -9.29
N GLN A 94 1.50 -17.75 -9.85
CA GLN A 94 1.24 -17.75 -11.29
C GLN A 94 2.25 -16.89 -12.05
N TYR A 95 2.55 -15.71 -11.52
CA TYR A 95 3.43 -14.73 -12.13
C TYR A 95 4.87 -14.79 -11.61
N LYS A 96 5.22 -15.80 -10.79
CA LYS A 96 6.56 -15.98 -10.20
C LYS A 96 7.11 -14.71 -9.54
N ILE A 97 6.23 -13.91 -8.93
CA ILE A 97 6.56 -12.56 -8.42
C ILE A 97 7.62 -12.64 -7.32
N ILE A 98 7.52 -13.62 -6.41
CA ILE A 98 8.48 -13.76 -5.31
C ILE A 98 9.88 -14.03 -5.83
N SER A 99 10.04 -14.95 -6.79
CA SER A 99 11.35 -15.24 -7.40
C SER A 99 11.96 -14.03 -8.09
N LEU A 100 11.15 -13.24 -8.81
CA LEU A 100 11.60 -11.99 -9.42
C LEU A 100 11.99 -10.95 -8.35
N PHE A 101 11.24 -10.87 -7.24
CA PHE A 101 11.60 -9.98 -6.14
C PHE A 101 12.93 -10.38 -5.48
N GLU A 102 13.15 -11.67 -5.26
CA GLU A 102 14.40 -12.18 -4.70
C GLU A 102 15.58 -11.84 -5.62
N GLU A 103 15.46 -12.06 -6.93
CA GLU A 103 16.50 -11.68 -7.90
C GLU A 103 16.83 -10.18 -7.83
N ILE A 104 15.82 -9.31 -7.74
CA ILE A 104 15.99 -7.86 -7.70
C ILE A 104 16.68 -7.43 -6.40
N LEU A 105 16.43 -8.07 -5.27
CA LEU A 105 17.06 -7.72 -3.98
C LEU A 105 18.59 -7.87 -4.03
N PHE A 106 19.12 -8.76 -4.86
CA PHE A 106 20.56 -8.93 -5.08
C PHE A 106 21.15 -7.95 -6.11
N THR A 107 20.33 -7.13 -6.77
CA THR A 107 20.80 -6.11 -7.70
C THR A 107 21.26 -4.86 -6.96
N LYS A 108 21.97 -3.95 -7.67
CA LYS A 108 22.29 -2.60 -7.16
C LYS A 108 21.24 -1.55 -7.54
N ASP A 109 20.10 -1.99 -8.06
CA ASP A 109 19.07 -1.10 -8.59
C ASP A 109 18.13 -0.62 -7.47
N GLU A 110 18.33 0.61 -7.04
CA GLU A 110 17.56 1.19 -5.94
C GLU A 110 16.11 1.52 -6.34
N GLU A 111 15.83 1.83 -7.61
CA GLU A 111 14.46 2.08 -8.08
C GLU A 111 13.59 0.84 -7.92
N LEU A 112 14.08 -0.31 -8.42
CA LEU A 112 13.39 -1.59 -8.30
C LEU A 112 13.25 -2.04 -6.84
N LYS A 113 14.30 -1.90 -6.03
CA LYS A 113 14.25 -2.23 -4.60
C LYS A 113 13.21 -1.38 -3.86
N ASN A 114 13.18 -0.07 -4.12
CA ASN A 114 12.19 0.83 -3.53
C ASN A 114 10.78 0.46 -3.97
N TYR A 115 10.58 0.12 -5.23
CA TYR A 115 9.28 -0.36 -5.71
C TYR A 115 8.81 -1.62 -4.95
N ILE A 116 9.68 -2.63 -4.78
CA ILE A 116 9.36 -3.86 -4.04
C ILE A 116 9.05 -3.55 -2.57
N LYS A 117 9.88 -2.72 -1.93
CA LYS A 117 9.67 -2.30 -0.54
C LYS A 117 8.30 -1.63 -0.37
N ASN A 118 7.96 -0.69 -1.25
CA ASN A 118 6.68 0.00 -1.23
C ASN A 118 5.53 -0.99 -1.45
N ARG A 119 5.66 -1.92 -2.40
CA ARG A 119 4.63 -2.93 -2.66
C ARG A 119 4.36 -3.83 -1.46
N ARG A 120 5.40 -4.28 -0.75
CA ARG A 120 5.25 -5.08 0.47
C ARG A 120 4.50 -4.33 1.57
N ILE A 121 4.76 -3.05 1.73
CA ILE A 121 4.06 -2.22 2.73
C ILE A 121 2.61 -1.97 2.32
N HIS A 122 2.32 -1.72 1.05
CA HIS A 122 0.95 -1.62 0.57
C HIS A 122 0.15 -2.91 0.83
N GLU A 123 0.77 -4.08 0.63
CA GLU A 123 0.14 -5.35 0.93
C GLU A 123 -0.12 -5.54 2.43
N LEU A 124 0.87 -5.19 3.27
CA LEU A 124 0.69 -5.19 4.74
C LEU A 124 -0.44 -4.26 5.17
N SER A 125 -0.50 -3.05 4.60
CA SER A 125 -1.57 -2.08 4.87
C SER A 125 -2.95 -2.62 4.46
N TRP A 126 -3.04 -3.29 3.31
CA TRP A 126 -4.27 -3.91 2.87
C TRP A 126 -4.72 -5.02 3.84
N ILE A 127 -3.82 -5.91 4.26
CA ILE A 127 -4.11 -6.97 5.24
C ILE A 127 -4.57 -6.36 6.57
N TYR A 128 -3.88 -5.31 7.05
CA TYR A 128 -4.24 -4.61 8.26
C TYR A 128 -5.67 -4.04 8.20
N ASN A 129 -6.02 -3.33 7.12
CA ASN A 129 -7.35 -2.76 6.96
C ASN A 129 -8.42 -3.87 6.91
N ARG A 130 -8.16 -4.97 6.19
CA ARG A 130 -9.07 -6.12 6.15
C ARG A 130 -9.23 -6.80 7.52
N LEU A 131 -8.17 -6.90 8.32
CA LEU A 131 -8.28 -7.38 9.70
C LEU A 131 -9.09 -6.41 10.58
N VAL A 132 -9.01 -5.10 10.33
CA VAL A 132 -9.87 -4.11 11.02
C VAL A 132 -11.35 -4.35 10.69
N ASP A 133 -11.68 -4.62 9.41
CA ASP A 133 -13.06 -4.93 9.00
C ASP A 133 -13.56 -6.21 9.68
N VAL A 134 -12.74 -7.28 9.67
CA VAL A 134 -13.13 -8.59 10.22
C VAL A 134 -13.16 -8.62 11.76
N CYS A 135 -12.21 -7.97 12.43
CA CYS A 135 -12.07 -8.03 13.89
C CYS A 135 -12.72 -6.87 14.64
N GLY A 136 -13.12 -5.81 13.92
CA GLY A 136 -13.68 -4.59 14.47
C GLY A 136 -12.65 -3.55 14.89
N ALA A 137 -13.04 -2.28 14.80
CA ALA A 137 -12.17 -1.12 15.06
C ALA A 137 -11.63 -1.05 16.50
N GLN A 138 -12.30 -1.66 17.46
CA GLN A 138 -11.86 -1.71 18.87
C GLN A 138 -10.54 -2.46 19.05
N ASN A 139 -10.19 -3.37 18.12
CA ASN A 139 -8.96 -4.15 18.15
C ASN A 139 -7.81 -3.52 17.35
N LYS A 140 -8.05 -2.36 16.71
CA LYS A 140 -7.16 -1.70 15.75
C LYS A 140 -5.71 -1.58 16.23
N THR A 141 -5.50 -1.37 17.51
CA THR A 141 -4.18 -1.18 18.13
C THR A 141 -3.27 -2.39 17.94
N TYR A 142 -3.81 -3.62 17.93
CA TYR A 142 -3.06 -4.88 17.85
C TYR A 142 -2.98 -5.45 16.44
N LEU A 143 -3.83 -4.98 15.51
CA LEU A 143 -4.02 -5.63 14.23
C LEU A 143 -2.86 -5.45 13.26
N LEU A 144 -2.00 -4.43 13.46
CA LEU A 144 -0.78 -4.30 12.66
C LEU A 144 0.21 -5.43 12.97
N ASP A 145 0.44 -5.72 14.24
CA ASP A 145 1.29 -6.82 14.68
C ASP A 145 0.71 -8.16 14.20
N CYS A 146 -0.61 -8.34 14.32
CA CYS A 146 -1.32 -9.51 13.81
C CYS A 146 -1.17 -9.66 12.29
N SER A 147 -1.15 -8.58 11.54
CA SER A 147 -0.95 -8.59 10.08
C SER A 147 0.45 -9.07 9.71
N ILE A 148 1.47 -8.60 10.44
CA ILE A 148 2.87 -9.03 10.26
C ILE A 148 3.00 -10.51 10.60
N MET A 149 2.43 -10.95 11.73
CA MET A 149 2.43 -12.36 12.11
C MET A 149 1.70 -13.24 11.08
N LEU A 150 0.56 -12.81 10.56
CA LEU A 150 -0.19 -13.53 9.52
C LEU A 150 0.65 -13.72 8.26
N MET A 151 1.28 -12.65 7.77
CA MET A 151 2.18 -12.74 6.60
C MET A 151 3.33 -13.72 6.84
N GLY A 152 3.99 -13.63 8.00
CA GLY A 152 5.09 -14.51 8.37
C GLY A 152 4.66 -15.98 8.46
N MET A 153 3.53 -16.26 9.11
CA MET A 153 2.98 -17.63 9.20
C MET A 153 2.64 -18.19 7.82
N ILE A 154 1.98 -17.43 6.97
CA ILE A 154 1.61 -17.90 5.62
C ILE A 154 2.86 -18.18 4.81
N HIS A 155 3.83 -17.25 4.74
CA HIS A 155 5.07 -17.44 3.98
C HIS A 155 5.86 -18.65 4.45
N SER A 156 6.07 -18.79 5.77
CA SER A 156 6.81 -19.92 6.34
C SER A 156 6.09 -21.24 6.13
N SER A 157 4.74 -21.25 6.28
CA SER A 157 3.95 -22.47 6.07
C SER A 157 3.97 -22.92 4.61
N ILE A 158 3.82 -22.00 3.64
CA ILE A 158 3.91 -22.33 2.21
C ILE A 158 5.30 -22.87 1.89
N PHE A 159 6.37 -22.24 2.38
CA PHE A 159 7.74 -22.69 2.15
C PHE A 159 7.95 -24.11 2.68
N VAL A 160 7.58 -24.39 3.93
CA VAL A 160 7.75 -25.72 4.53
C VAL A 160 6.88 -26.77 3.81
N HIS A 161 5.62 -26.43 3.48
CA HIS A 161 4.75 -27.33 2.73
C HIS A 161 5.30 -27.65 1.34
N SER A 162 5.89 -26.69 0.64
CA SER A 162 6.51 -26.94 -0.67
C SER A 162 7.71 -27.87 -0.57
N LEU A 163 8.50 -27.80 0.50
CA LEU A 163 9.61 -28.73 0.74
C LEU A 163 9.14 -30.15 1.03
N ILE A 164 8.05 -30.31 1.81
CA ILE A 164 7.57 -31.63 2.25
C ILE A 164 6.73 -32.30 1.16
N TYR A 165 5.83 -31.55 0.52
CA TYR A 165 4.79 -32.10 -0.35
C TYR A 165 5.02 -31.83 -1.83
N GLN A 166 6.20 -31.28 -2.22
CA GLN A 166 6.55 -30.94 -3.61
C GLN A 166 5.37 -30.24 -4.26
N ASP A 167 5.24 -29.21 -4.73
CA ASP A 167 4.19 -28.44 -5.42
C ASP A 167 2.68 -28.77 -5.13
N HIS A 168 2.39 -29.72 -4.23
CA HIS A 168 1.03 -30.11 -3.81
C HIS A 168 0.54 -29.37 -2.56
N ALA A 169 1.14 -28.21 -2.23
CA ALA A 169 0.70 -27.41 -1.08
C ALA A 169 -0.76 -26.96 -1.26
N ASN A 170 -1.62 -27.35 -0.33
CA ASN A 170 -3.00 -26.88 -0.30
C ASN A 170 -3.05 -25.44 0.25
N ILE A 171 -2.94 -24.47 -0.65
CA ILE A 171 -2.93 -23.02 -0.31
C ILE A 171 -4.16 -22.66 0.52
N HIS A 172 -5.35 -23.17 0.17
CA HIS A 172 -6.58 -22.89 0.93
C HIS A 172 -6.43 -23.29 2.40
N GLN A 173 -6.01 -24.54 2.63
CA GLN A 173 -5.85 -25.08 4.00
C GLN A 173 -4.83 -24.27 4.81
N ILE A 174 -3.69 -23.91 4.20
CA ILE A 174 -2.64 -23.11 4.86
C ILE A 174 -3.19 -21.73 5.24
N VAL A 175 -3.83 -21.02 4.31
CA VAL A 175 -4.36 -19.68 4.55
C VAL A 175 -5.45 -19.72 5.60
N GLN A 176 -6.40 -20.65 5.48
CA GLN A 176 -7.49 -20.82 6.45
C GLN A 176 -6.94 -21.09 7.86
N TYR A 177 -5.95 -21.97 7.99
CA TYR A 177 -5.32 -22.27 9.28
C TYR A 177 -4.66 -21.02 9.87
N CYS A 178 -3.84 -20.30 9.09
CA CYS A 178 -3.13 -19.10 9.56
C CYS A 178 -4.11 -17.97 9.96
N VAL A 179 -5.13 -17.71 9.14
CA VAL A 179 -6.15 -16.69 9.45
C VAL A 179 -6.89 -17.05 10.75
N ASN A 180 -7.36 -18.31 10.90
CA ASN A 180 -8.05 -18.73 12.11
C ASN A 180 -7.16 -18.57 13.36
N ARG A 181 -5.86 -18.90 13.29
CA ARG A 181 -4.92 -18.69 14.41
C ARG A 181 -4.78 -17.22 14.76
N VAL A 182 -4.68 -16.35 13.77
CA VAL A 182 -4.60 -14.89 14.01
C VAL A 182 -5.89 -14.36 14.64
N LEU A 183 -7.06 -14.76 14.14
CA LEU A 183 -8.34 -14.38 14.72
C LEU A 183 -8.48 -14.81 16.20
N ASP A 184 -7.98 -16.01 16.54
CA ASP A 184 -7.93 -16.46 17.93
C ASP A 184 -6.94 -15.63 18.76
N MET A 185 -5.77 -15.27 18.20
CA MET A 185 -4.78 -14.42 18.86
C MET A 185 -5.33 -13.03 19.18
N VAL A 186 -6.06 -12.39 18.27
CA VAL A 186 -6.67 -11.07 18.51
C VAL A 186 -7.54 -11.05 19.77
N LYS A 187 -8.31 -12.12 20.04
CA LYS A 187 -9.14 -12.26 21.23
C LYS A 187 -8.34 -12.27 22.55
N HIS A 188 -7.05 -12.67 22.48
CA HIS A 188 -6.17 -12.73 23.66
C HIS A 188 -5.32 -11.47 23.81
N LEU A 189 -4.84 -10.90 22.71
CA LEU A 189 -4.02 -9.68 22.73
C LEU A 189 -4.75 -8.47 23.30
N SER A 190 -6.08 -8.40 23.11
CA SER A 190 -6.91 -7.35 23.72
C SER A 190 -6.84 -7.33 25.27
N LYS A 191 -6.34 -8.39 25.91
CA LYS A 191 -6.19 -8.51 27.36
C LYS A 191 -4.76 -8.16 27.84
N SER A 192 -3.73 -8.29 26.98
CA SER A 192 -2.33 -8.06 27.38
C SER A 192 -1.87 -6.61 27.23
N ASN A 193 -2.55 -5.80 26.42
CA ASN A 193 -2.15 -4.44 26.05
C ASN A 193 -0.73 -4.31 25.46
N GLU A 194 -0.13 -5.41 24.97
CA GLU A 194 1.18 -5.41 24.33
C GLU A 194 1.06 -5.01 22.86
N VAL A 195 1.85 -4.05 22.42
CA VAL A 195 1.91 -3.55 21.04
C VAL A 195 3.38 -3.37 20.65
N LEU A 196 3.82 -4.06 19.61
CA LEU A 196 5.18 -3.94 19.08
C LEU A 196 5.30 -2.73 18.15
N ILE A 197 4.36 -2.59 17.20
CA ILE A 197 4.34 -1.49 16.23
C ILE A 197 2.97 -0.80 16.27
N LYS A 198 3.00 0.51 16.58
CA LYS A 198 1.76 1.32 16.55
C LYS A 198 1.28 1.49 15.10
N PRO A 199 -0.05 1.35 14.83
CA PRO A 199 -0.61 1.50 13.48
C PRO A 199 -0.25 2.83 12.81
N ASP A 200 -0.19 3.93 13.56
CA ASP A 200 0.19 5.25 13.04
C ASP A 200 1.58 5.26 12.39
N THR A 201 2.49 4.39 12.85
CA THR A 201 3.83 4.23 12.27
C THR A 201 3.76 3.73 10.81
N LEU A 202 2.82 2.81 10.51
CA LEU A 202 2.63 2.29 9.16
C LEU A 202 2.12 3.39 8.21
N TYR A 203 1.12 4.16 8.62
CA TYR A 203 0.58 5.25 7.80
C TYR A 203 1.61 6.33 7.55
N ASN A 204 2.34 6.76 8.59
CA ASN A 204 3.43 7.73 8.46
C ASN A 204 4.50 7.21 7.47
N TRP A 205 4.83 5.94 7.54
CA TRP A 205 5.82 5.34 6.64
C TRP A 205 5.31 5.31 5.18
N ILE A 206 4.05 4.93 4.93
CA ILE A 206 3.43 4.93 3.59
C ILE A 206 3.44 6.34 3.01
N ALA A 207 3.02 7.33 3.79
CA ALA A 207 3.03 8.72 3.37
C ALA A 207 4.44 9.22 2.97
N LEU A 208 5.46 8.85 3.75
CA LEU A 208 6.84 9.20 3.46
C LEU A 208 7.40 8.56 2.18
N GLN A 209 6.93 7.36 1.81
CA GLN A 209 7.44 6.62 0.65
C GLN A 209 6.66 6.90 -0.64
N SER A 210 5.41 7.33 -0.56
CA SER A 210 4.58 7.61 -1.75
C SER A 210 5.02 8.84 -2.55
N MET A 211 6.00 9.60 -2.05
CA MET A 211 6.45 10.86 -2.62
C MET A 211 7.88 10.79 -3.14
N ASN A 212 8.13 11.35 -4.33
CA ASN A 212 9.46 11.57 -4.88
C ASN A 212 10.27 12.51 -3.99
N ASP A 213 11.60 12.45 -4.04
CA ASP A 213 12.50 13.34 -3.28
C ASP A 213 12.29 14.83 -3.59
N ASP A 214 11.72 15.15 -4.75
CA ASP A 214 11.36 16.54 -5.12
C ASP A 214 10.14 17.10 -4.34
N ASP A 215 9.41 16.27 -3.59
CA ASP A 215 8.19 16.65 -2.87
C ASP A 215 8.35 16.64 -1.33
N VAL A 216 9.54 16.99 -0.83
CA VAL A 216 9.85 17.03 0.62
C VAL A 216 8.80 17.83 1.42
N GLY A 217 8.33 18.94 0.86
CA GLY A 217 7.30 19.76 1.50
C GLY A 217 5.94 19.08 1.61
N LYS A 218 5.55 18.27 0.61
CA LYS A 218 4.31 17.48 0.68
C LYS A 218 4.41 16.36 1.71
N LYS A 219 5.59 15.70 1.81
CA LYS A 219 5.87 14.69 2.83
C LYS A 219 5.67 15.25 4.24
N GLU A 220 6.22 16.43 4.50
CA GLU A 220 6.09 17.11 5.79
C GLU A 220 4.62 17.42 6.13
N ILE A 221 3.85 17.91 5.16
CA ILE A 221 2.42 18.21 5.32
C ILE A 221 1.63 16.94 5.67
N LEU A 222 1.82 15.84 4.93
CA LEU A 222 1.12 14.59 5.20
C LEU A 222 1.49 13.98 6.55
N CYS A 223 2.77 14.04 6.95
CA CYS A 223 3.17 13.62 8.30
C CYS A 223 2.46 14.40 9.39
N MET A 224 2.32 15.73 9.22
CA MET A 224 1.58 16.58 10.17
C MET A 224 0.08 16.21 10.21
N LEU A 225 -0.55 15.95 9.07
CA LEU A 225 -1.95 15.54 8.97
C LEU A 225 -2.21 14.21 9.67
N TYR A 226 -1.35 13.20 9.43
CA TYR A 226 -1.49 11.88 10.06
C TYR A 226 -1.25 11.94 11.58
N ALA A 227 -0.22 12.65 12.02
CA ALA A 227 0.03 12.86 13.44
C ALA A 227 -1.17 13.53 14.13
N PHE A 228 -1.75 14.54 13.48
CA PHE A 228 -2.91 15.24 14.04
C PHE A 228 -4.16 14.35 14.07
N LYS A 229 -4.46 13.60 13.00
CA LYS A 229 -5.56 12.62 12.99
C LYS A 229 -5.41 11.55 14.10
N ALA A 230 -4.18 11.09 14.34
CA ALA A 230 -3.90 10.11 15.39
C ALA A 230 -4.13 10.69 16.80
N ASP A 231 -3.75 11.94 17.02
CA ASP A 231 -3.92 12.61 18.31
C ASP A 231 -5.37 12.99 18.61
N LEU A 232 -6.17 13.39 17.60
CA LEU A 232 -7.59 13.70 17.75
C LEU A 232 -8.39 12.56 18.38
N LYS A 233 -8.04 11.31 18.07
CA LYS A 233 -8.71 10.12 18.64
C LYS A 233 -8.50 9.97 20.15
N LYS A 234 -7.52 10.67 20.73
CA LYS A 234 -7.18 10.59 22.16
C LYS A 234 -7.87 11.66 23.02
N VAL A 235 -8.49 12.68 22.40
CA VAL A 235 -8.93 13.89 23.13
C VAL A 235 -10.45 13.94 23.25
N LYS A 236 -10.95 13.70 24.46
CA LYS A 236 -12.38 13.75 24.79
C LYS A 236 -13.00 15.16 24.64
N GLU A 237 -12.21 16.22 24.73
CA GLU A 237 -12.67 17.62 24.75
C GLU A 237 -13.16 18.12 23.39
N LEU A 238 -12.77 17.45 22.28
CA LEU A 238 -13.17 17.78 20.91
C LEU A 238 -14.32 16.93 20.36
N LEU A 239 -14.99 16.15 21.18
CA LEU A 239 -15.98 15.14 20.74
C LEU A 239 -17.16 15.75 19.95
N SER A 240 -17.56 17.00 20.20
CA SER A 240 -18.68 17.66 19.49
C SER A 240 -18.31 18.09 18.06
N SER A 241 -17.03 18.30 17.75
CA SER A 241 -16.53 18.74 16.46
C SER A 241 -15.61 17.71 15.76
N GLN A 242 -15.42 16.54 16.35
CA GLN A 242 -14.44 15.54 15.89
C GLN A 242 -14.71 15.12 14.44
N GLU A 243 -15.92 14.78 14.09
CA GLU A 243 -16.31 14.36 12.74
C GLU A 243 -16.03 15.46 11.72
N LYS A 244 -16.36 16.71 12.04
CA LYS A 244 -16.09 17.87 11.18
C LYS A 244 -14.58 18.07 10.99
N ILE A 245 -13.80 17.98 12.06
CA ILE A 245 -12.34 18.09 12.00
C ILE A 245 -11.74 16.96 11.14
N GLU A 246 -12.21 15.73 11.30
CA GLU A 246 -11.74 14.59 10.48
C GLU A 246 -12.06 14.78 8.98
N GLN A 247 -13.26 15.30 8.64
CA GLN A 247 -13.63 15.64 7.27
C GLN A 247 -12.74 16.73 6.67
N LEU A 248 -12.46 17.80 7.44
CA LEU A 248 -11.58 18.89 7.01
C LEU A 248 -10.14 18.40 6.77
N LEU A 249 -9.60 17.56 7.66
CA LEU A 249 -8.26 16.97 7.52
C LEU A 249 -8.18 16.00 6.34
N THR A 250 -9.24 15.23 6.11
CA THR A 250 -9.31 14.30 4.97
C THR A 250 -9.34 15.05 3.65
N PHE A 251 -10.10 16.15 3.57
CA PHE A 251 -10.11 17.01 2.39
C PHE A 251 -8.71 17.58 2.08
N ILE A 252 -7.98 18.07 3.11
CA ILE A 252 -6.62 18.60 2.90
C ILE A 252 -5.67 17.48 2.42
N GLU A 253 -5.78 16.28 2.99
CA GLU A 253 -4.98 15.12 2.59
C GLU A 253 -5.21 14.77 1.11
N GLU A 254 -6.47 14.65 0.67
CA GLU A 254 -6.83 14.38 -0.71
C GLU A 254 -6.28 15.46 -1.67
N GLU A 255 -6.40 16.74 -1.30
CA GLU A 255 -5.86 17.84 -2.10
C GLU A 255 -4.33 17.85 -2.19
N VAL A 256 -3.64 17.43 -1.15
CA VAL A 256 -2.16 17.33 -1.18
C VAL A 256 -1.71 16.21 -2.13
N GLU A 257 -2.47 15.14 -2.26
CA GLU A 257 -2.12 13.98 -3.09
C GLU A 257 -2.39 14.18 -4.59
N ILE A 258 -3.33 15.04 -4.98
CA ILE A 258 -3.65 15.25 -6.38
C ILE A 258 -2.54 16.00 -7.13
N LYS A 259 -2.48 15.81 -8.45
CA LYS A 259 -1.46 16.40 -9.33
C LYS A 259 -1.53 17.93 -9.39
N TYR A 260 -2.73 18.50 -9.30
CA TYR A 260 -2.99 19.94 -9.37
C TYR A 260 -3.83 20.38 -8.16
N PRO A 261 -3.21 20.58 -6.98
CA PRO A 261 -3.92 20.94 -5.77
C PRO A 261 -4.59 22.32 -5.87
N ARG A 262 -5.80 22.42 -5.37
CA ARG A 262 -6.57 23.65 -5.33
C ARG A 262 -6.24 24.43 -4.05
N TYR A 263 -5.14 25.16 -4.06
CA TYR A 263 -4.60 25.85 -2.89
C TYR A 263 -5.64 26.72 -2.16
N PHE A 264 -6.49 27.46 -2.90
CA PHE A 264 -7.52 28.31 -2.30
C PHE A 264 -8.56 27.53 -1.48
N LEU A 265 -8.87 26.28 -1.87
CA LEU A 265 -9.76 25.42 -1.10
C LEU A 265 -9.07 24.89 0.16
N MET A 266 -7.80 24.51 0.06
CA MET A 266 -7.00 24.13 1.24
C MET A 266 -6.91 25.28 2.25
N GLU A 267 -6.69 26.52 1.79
CA GLU A 267 -6.63 27.70 2.64
C GLU A 267 -7.96 27.95 3.37
N SER A 268 -9.09 27.87 2.67
CA SER A 268 -10.42 27.98 3.26
C SER A 268 -10.71 26.86 4.27
N THR A 269 -10.28 25.65 3.98
CA THR A 269 -10.42 24.50 4.87
C THR A 269 -9.57 24.66 6.13
N LEU A 270 -8.33 25.18 5.99
CA LEU A 270 -7.46 25.47 7.14
C LEU A 270 -8.03 26.58 8.04
N MET A 271 -8.68 27.61 7.47
CA MET A 271 -9.37 28.65 8.26
C MET A 271 -10.51 28.02 9.06
N SER A 272 -11.31 27.16 8.45
CA SER A 272 -12.40 26.43 9.15
C SER A 272 -11.84 25.51 10.23
N LEU A 273 -10.76 24.79 9.94
CA LEU A 273 -10.08 23.92 10.91
C LEU A 273 -9.53 24.71 12.09
N MET A 274 -8.92 25.87 11.84
CA MET A 274 -8.40 26.77 12.89
C MET A 274 -9.50 27.27 13.82
N GLN A 275 -10.71 27.56 13.31
CA GLN A 275 -11.85 27.94 14.15
C GLN A 275 -12.26 26.82 15.10
N GLU A 276 -12.29 25.57 14.61
CA GLU A 276 -12.69 24.41 15.42
C GLU A 276 -11.69 24.10 16.57
N VAL A 277 -10.40 24.42 16.36
CA VAL A 277 -9.35 24.08 17.33
C VAL A 277 -8.81 25.29 18.11
N LYS A 278 -9.38 26.49 17.94
CA LYS A 278 -8.85 27.76 18.44
C LYS A 278 -8.56 27.75 19.94
N GLU A 279 -9.42 27.14 20.74
CA GLU A 279 -9.32 27.08 22.22
C GLU A 279 -8.69 25.76 22.72
N THR A 280 -8.04 25.02 21.82
CA THR A 280 -7.42 23.73 22.13
C THR A 280 -5.90 23.78 21.98
N PRO A 281 -5.15 22.84 22.56
CA PRO A 281 -3.71 22.72 22.33
C PRO A 281 -3.32 22.54 20.87
N TYR A 282 -4.25 22.14 20.01
CA TYR A 282 -4.04 21.87 18.58
C TYR A 282 -3.97 23.11 17.68
N ALA A 283 -4.34 24.29 18.18
CA ALA A 283 -4.23 25.53 17.42
C ALA A 283 -2.82 25.76 16.87
N LYS A 284 -1.79 25.47 17.67
CA LYS A 284 -0.38 25.56 17.22
C LYS A 284 -0.04 24.54 16.13
N THR A 285 -0.62 23.35 16.18
CA THR A 285 -0.40 22.29 15.19
C THR A 285 -1.03 22.68 13.84
N VAL A 286 -2.26 23.20 13.87
CA VAL A 286 -2.95 23.68 12.66
C VAL A 286 -2.25 24.90 12.08
N GLN A 287 -1.71 25.80 12.91
CA GLN A 287 -0.91 26.94 12.43
C GLN A 287 0.34 26.46 11.70
N LYS A 288 1.10 25.53 12.25
CA LYS A 288 2.27 24.93 11.57
C LYS A 288 1.90 24.27 10.26
N LEU A 289 0.79 23.51 10.23
CA LEU A 289 0.28 22.88 9.03
C LEU A 289 -0.06 23.93 7.95
N SER A 290 -0.72 25.02 8.34
CA SER A 290 -1.04 26.15 7.45
C SER A 290 0.22 26.79 6.86
N ASP A 291 1.24 27.03 7.69
CA ASP A 291 2.51 27.63 7.25
C ASP A 291 3.25 26.71 6.27
N SER A 292 3.26 25.38 6.53
CA SER A 292 3.88 24.40 5.64
C SER A 292 3.14 24.30 4.29
N ILE A 293 1.81 24.28 4.29
CA ILE A 293 0.99 24.28 3.07
C ILE A 293 1.24 25.56 2.26
N LYS A 294 1.24 26.71 2.91
CA LYS A 294 1.53 27.98 2.27
C LYS A 294 2.93 28.01 1.63
N LYS A 295 3.94 27.53 2.33
CA LYS A 295 5.32 27.44 1.83
C LYS A 295 5.43 26.59 0.56
N VAL A 296 4.70 25.47 0.48
CA VAL A 296 4.78 24.50 -0.63
C VAL A 296 3.96 24.96 -1.82
N TYR A 297 2.76 25.52 -1.62
CA TYR A 297 1.78 25.75 -2.68
C TYR A 297 1.58 27.20 -3.10
N SER A 298 1.91 28.20 -2.26
CA SER A 298 1.73 29.60 -2.64
C SER A 298 2.67 30.05 -3.78
N LYS A 299 3.84 29.42 -3.93
CA LYS A 299 4.80 29.71 -5.00
C LYS A 299 4.47 29.12 -6.36
N ARG A 300 3.51 28.19 -6.45
CA ARG A 300 3.11 27.52 -7.70
C ARG A 300 1.97 28.23 -8.45
N ASN A 301 1.38 29.26 -7.86
CA ASN A 301 0.29 30.05 -8.46
C ASN A 301 0.74 31.45 -8.95
N GLN A 302 2.03 31.69 -9.10
CA GLN A 302 2.61 32.77 -9.87
C GLN A 302 3.27 32.25 -11.15
#